data_c1c63fe10a6e4e7ebb819ebc57d3f85a
#
_entry.id   c1c63fe10a6e4e7ebb819ebc57d3f85a
#
_cell.length_a   1.000
_cell.length_b   1.000
_cell.length_c   1.000
_cell.angle_alpha   90.00
_cell.angle_beta   90.00
_cell.angle_gamma   90.00
#
_symmetry.space_group_name_H-M   'P 1'
#
loop_
_entity.id
_entity.type
_entity.pdbx_description
1 polymer ?
#
loop_
_entity_poly.entity_id
_entity_poly.type
_entity_poly.pdbx_seq_one_letter_code
_entity_poly.pdbx_strand_id
1 'polypeptide(L)'
;MIGNQIDQDEKEMVMKTALLRCQVALLLAVSVFYAQSAVAQEESAKVKECSKATLQGGYGYTSIGTLLDTYVPPPYAGPFGEVGRQTFDGKGHTSATATTSSNGNIAKVTIEGTYTVNPDCTGSMTLNVSPFDSTVHADFVIGDDGAEIRAIGSDSGLVETRVYHKQCR
;
A
#
# COMPACT_ATOMS: atom_id res chain seq x y z
N MET A 1 7.98 87.42 3.03
CA MET A 1 8.78 86.15 3.27
C MET A 1 8.07 85.10 4.11
N ILE A 2 6.79 85.23 4.41
CA ILE A 2 6.08 84.24 5.28
C ILE A 2 5.36 83.16 4.45
N GLY A 3 5.02 83.43 3.17
CA GLY A 3 4.24 82.49 2.36
C GLY A 3 4.99 81.22 1.88
N ASN A 4 6.32 81.22 1.82
CA ASN A 4 7.11 80.08 1.33
C ASN A 4 7.40 79.06 2.41
N GLN A 5 7.29 79.40 3.67
CA GLN A 5 7.55 78.50 4.80
C GLN A 5 6.35 77.55 5.04
N ILE A 6 5.13 78.11 4.91
CA ILE A 6 3.89 77.28 5.12
C ILE A 6 3.72 76.22 4.04
N ASP A 7 4.07 76.48 2.78
CA ASP A 7 3.99 75.53 1.67
C ASP A 7 5.02 74.43 1.79
N GLN A 8 6.18 74.65 2.38
CA GLN A 8 7.20 73.68 2.64
C GLN A 8 6.80 72.72 3.81
N ASP A 9 6.25 73.23 4.88
CA ASP A 9 5.80 72.41 6.03
C ASP A 9 4.61 71.51 5.67
N GLU A 10 3.68 72.03 4.82
CA GLU A 10 2.55 71.24 4.36
C GLU A 10 2.99 70.06 3.46
N LYS A 11 3.94 70.27 2.56
CA LYS A 11 4.52 69.21 1.71
C LYS A 11 5.31 68.21 2.51
N GLU A 12 6.04 68.58 3.52
CA GLU A 12 6.78 67.71 4.39
C GLU A 12 5.85 66.87 5.24
N MET A 13 4.74 67.36 5.73
CA MET A 13 3.73 66.64 6.51
C MET A 13 2.97 65.63 5.65
N VAL A 14 2.63 65.97 4.40
CA VAL A 14 1.99 65.08 3.45
C VAL A 14 2.92 63.92 3.08
N MET A 15 4.20 64.17 2.87
CA MET A 15 5.20 63.19 2.54
C MET A 15 5.47 62.21 3.72
N LYS A 16 5.53 62.72 4.96
CA LYS A 16 5.68 61.90 6.17
C LYS A 16 4.48 60.98 6.40
N THR A 17 3.25 61.51 6.15
CA THR A 17 2.02 60.68 6.26
C THR A 17 1.91 59.64 5.15
N ALA A 18 2.38 59.92 3.94
CA ALA A 18 2.42 58.94 2.85
C ALA A 18 3.41 57.78 3.14
N LEU A 19 4.61 58.11 3.63
CA LEU A 19 5.63 57.15 4.04
C LEU A 19 5.16 56.23 5.17
N LEU A 20 4.50 56.81 6.18
CA LEU A 20 3.95 56.02 7.31
C LEU A 20 2.86 55.05 6.87
N ARG A 21 2.00 55.43 5.92
CA ARG A 21 0.97 54.59 5.34
C ARG A 21 1.57 53.42 4.52
N CYS A 22 2.65 53.69 3.77
CA CYS A 22 3.36 52.61 3.04
C CYS A 22 4.04 51.61 3.99
N GLN A 23 4.64 52.07 5.09
CA GLN A 23 5.27 51.18 6.07
C GLN A 23 4.26 50.28 6.79
N VAL A 24 3.09 50.83 7.18
CA VAL A 24 2.01 50.06 7.80
C VAL A 24 1.42 49.00 6.84
N ALA A 25 1.24 49.38 5.56
CA ALA A 25 0.75 48.44 4.55
C ALA A 25 1.75 47.31 4.28
N LEU A 26 3.05 47.59 4.29
CA LEU A 26 4.11 46.58 4.10
C LEU A 26 4.17 45.59 5.28
N LEU A 27 4.04 46.09 6.50
CA LEU A 27 4.03 45.22 7.70
C LEU A 27 2.79 44.30 7.76
N LEU A 28 1.62 44.79 7.33
CA LEU A 28 0.41 43.99 7.25
C LEU A 28 0.49 42.90 6.17
N ALA A 29 1.10 43.20 5.02
CA ALA A 29 1.31 42.22 3.94
C ALA A 29 2.25 41.08 4.37
N VAL A 30 3.32 41.40 5.11
CA VAL A 30 4.28 40.40 5.62
C VAL A 30 3.62 39.47 6.65
N SER A 31 2.77 40.03 7.56
CA SER A 31 2.09 39.20 8.57
C SER A 31 1.09 38.22 7.96
N VAL A 32 0.44 38.55 6.85
CA VAL A 32 -0.47 37.62 6.13
C VAL A 32 0.30 36.50 5.46
N PHE A 33 1.51 36.76 4.94
CA PHE A 33 2.35 35.73 4.33
C PHE A 33 2.85 34.69 5.35
N TYR A 34 3.18 35.09 6.58
CA TYR A 34 3.62 34.18 7.64
C TYR A 34 2.46 33.32 8.19
N ALA A 35 1.22 33.82 8.18
CA ALA A 35 0.06 33.08 8.64
C ALA A 35 -0.34 31.92 7.69
N GLN A 36 -0.03 32.02 6.41
CA GLN A 36 -0.33 30.97 5.43
C GLN A 36 0.68 29.82 5.43
N SER A 37 1.88 30.02 5.97
CA SER A 37 2.91 28.97 6.05
C SER A 37 2.69 27.98 7.20
N ALA A 38 1.85 28.31 8.17
CA ALA A 38 1.61 27.49 9.36
C ALA A 38 0.47 26.48 9.20
N VAL A 39 -0.33 26.57 8.14
CA VAL A 39 -1.48 25.67 7.91
C VAL A 39 -1.14 24.49 6.98
N ALA A 40 0.06 24.47 6.39
CA ALA A 40 0.45 23.46 5.40
C ALA A 40 1.17 22.22 5.99
N GLN A 41 1.15 21.98 7.30
CA GLN A 41 1.96 20.94 7.94
C GLN A 41 1.21 19.96 8.83
N GLU A 42 -0.10 19.79 8.69
CA GLU A 42 -0.81 18.68 9.33
C GLU A 42 -1.78 17.95 8.39
N GLU A 43 -1.38 17.68 7.17
CA GLU A 43 -1.90 16.51 6.50
C GLU A 43 -0.99 15.34 6.90
N SER A 44 -1.13 14.90 8.16
CA SER A 44 -0.68 13.59 8.60
C SER A 44 -1.30 12.61 7.61
N ALA A 45 -0.49 12.05 6.73
CA ALA A 45 -0.91 11.04 5.77
C ALA A 45 -1.63 9.97 6.60
N LYS A 46 -2.96 9.97 6.56
CA LYS A 46 -3.79 8.99 7.24
C LYS A 46 -3.35 7.64 6.69
N VAL A 47 -2.57 6.89 7.47
CA VAL A 47 -2.14 5.56 7.08
C VAL A 47 -3.42 4.80 6.73
N LYS A 48 -3.57 4.45 5.47
CA LYS A 48 -4.75 3.74 4.98
C LYS A 48 -4.72 2.35 5.59
N GLU A 49 -5.61 2.09 6.53
CA GLU A 49 -5.76 0.78 7.13
C GLU A 49 -6.26 -0.23 6.10
N CYS A 50 -5.66 -1.41 6.10
CA CYS A 50 -6.10 -2.52 5.27
C CYS A 50 -7.29 -3.25 5.90
N SER A 51 -8.05 -3.92 5.06
CA SER A 51 -9.15 -4.81 5.44
C SER A 51 -9.31 -5.90 4.38
N LYS A 52 -10.18 -6.87 4.62
CA LYS A 52 -10.50 -7.90 3.62
C LYS A 52 -10.89 -7.30 2.26
N ALA A 53 -11.59 -6.16 2.26
CA ALA A 53 -12.00 -5.45 1.04
C ALA A 53 -10.82 -4.86 0.25
N THR A 54 -9.64 -4.71 0.84
CA THR A 54 -8.42 -4.31 0.14
C THR A 54 -8.04 -5.36 -0.92
N LEU A 55 -8.33 -6.63 -0.64
CA LEU A 55 -8.11 -7.75 -1.57
C LEU A 55 -9.42 -8.11 -2.26
N GLN A 56 -9.64 -7.53 -3.44
CA GLN A 56 -10.81 -7.85 -4.28
C GLN A 56 -10.40 -7.95 -5.74
N GLY A 57 -10.82 -9.04 -6.41
CA GLY A 57 -10.59 -9.30 -7.83
C GLY A 57 -9.57 -10.41 -8.09
N GLY A 58 -9.11 -10.50 -9.33
CA GLY A 58 -8.18 -11.52 -9.80
C GLY A 58 -6.73 -11.10 -9.69
N TYR A 59 -5.87 -12.04 -9.32
CA TYR A 59 -4.42 -11.88 -9.23
C TYR A 59 -3.74 -13.02 -9.98
N GLY A 60 -2.79 -12.70 -10.85
CA GLY A 60 -1.82 -13.67 -11.34
C GLY A 60 -0.74 -13.87 -10.29
N TYR A 61 -0.30 -15.10 -10.07
CA TYR A 61 0.75 -15.36 -9.10
C TYR A 61 1.77 -16.39 -9.58
N THR A 62 2.95 -16.31 -8.99
CA THR A 62 3.97 -17.33 -9.04
C THR A 62 4.36 -17.72 -7.62
N SER A 63 4.66 -19.01 -7.45
CA SER A 63 5.20 -19.56 -6.22
C SER A 63 6.44 -20.38 -6.54
N ILE A 64 7.45 -20.26 -5.70
CA ILE A 64 8.68 -21.05 -5.77
C ILE A 64 9.11 -21.49 -4.37
N GLY A 65 9.75 -22.64 -4.29
CA GLY A 65 10.24 -23.13 -3.02
C GLY A 65 10.78 -24.53 -3.05
N THR A 66 10.71 -25.18 -1.91
CA THR A 66 11.08 -26.60 -1.70
C THR A 66 10.09 -27.26 -0.78
N LEU A 67 9.61 -28.41 -1.17
CA LEU A 67 8.80 -29.30 -0.33
C LEU A 67 9.74 -30.32 0.32
N LEU A 68 9.84 -30.30 1.64
CA LEU A 68 10.64 -31.29 2.36
C LEU A 68 9.90 -32.63 2.44
N ASP A 69 10.64 -33.71 2.64
CA ASP A 69 10.08 -35.08 2.78
C ASP A 69 9.20 -35.23 4.03
N THR A 70 9.35 -34.36 4.99
CA THR A 70 8.45 -34.22 6.17
C THR A 70 7.10 -33.59 5.82
N TYR A 71 6.99 -32.87 4.69
CA TYR A 71 5.76 -32.25 4.23
C TYR A 71 5.02 -33.12 3.19
N VAL A 72 5.75 -33.61 2.21
CA VAL A 72 5.22 -34.55 1.18
C VAL A 72 6.20 -35.71 0.98
N PRO A 73 5.70 -36.95 0.73
CA PRO A 73 6.61 -38.07 0.51
C PRO A 73 7.30 -37.97 -0.87
N PRO A 74 8.45 -38.68 -1.04
CA PRO A 74 8.98 -38.94 -2.37
C PRO A 74 7.93 -39.66 -3.25
N PRO A 75 7.88 -39.39 -4.59
CA PRO A 75 8.85 -38.61 -5.37
C PRO A 75 8.57 -37.11 -5.45
N TYR A 76 7.62 -36.57 -4.68
CA TYR A 76 7.15 -35.18 -4.78
C TYR A 76 7.98 -34.21 -3.93
N ALA A 77 8.71 -34.71 -2.94
CA ALA A 77 9.63 -33.90 -2.14
C ALA A 77 10.79 -33.38 -3.00
N GLY A 78 11.11 -32.07 -2.88
CA GLY A 78 12.16 -31.42 -3.65
C GLY A 78 11.76 -30.02 -4.12
N PRO A 79 12.42 -29.51 -5.16
CA PRO A 79 12.12 -28.20 -5.74
C PRO A 79 10.64 -28.07 -6.15
N PHE A 80 10.05 -26.93 -5.85
CA PHE A 80 8.65 -26.63 -6.10
C PHE A 80 8.49 -25.34 -6.88
N GLY A 81 7.58 -25.34 -7.84
CA GLY A 81 7.16 -24.15 -8.58
C GLY A 81 5.69 -24.22 -8.96
N GLU A 82 5.02 -23.09 -8.91
CA GLU A 82 3.61 -22.99 -9.26
C GLU A 82 3.32 -21.66 -9.95
N VAL A 83 2.43 -21.68 -10.92
CA VAL A 83 1.86 -20.48 -11.55
C VAL A 83 0.35 -20.63 -11.65
N GLY A 84 -0.37 -19.57 -11.28
CA GLY A 84 -1.82 -19.62 -11.28
C GLY A 84 -2.49 -18.28 -11.29
N ARG A 85 -3.81 -18.32 -11.22
CA ARG A 85 -4.67 -17.17 -11.04
C ARG A 85 -5.55 -17.40 -9.81
N GLN A 86 -5.47 -16.49 -8.86
CA GLN A 86 -6.27 -16.51 -7.64
C GLN A 86 -7.24 -15.32 -7.62
N THR A 87 -8.45 -15.54 -7.13
CA THR A 87 -9.49 -14.53 -6.99
C THR A 87 -9.82 -14.37 -5.51
N PHE A 88 -9.83 -13.13 -5.04
CA PHE A 88 -10.25 -12.75 -3.69
C PHE A 88 -11.61 -12.04 -3.79
N ASP A 89 -12.56 -12.38 -2.93
CA ASP A 89 -13.94 -11.85 -2.95
C ASP A 89 -14.11 -10.53 -2.19
N GLY A 90 -13.08 -10.08 -1.47
CA GLY A 90 -13.14 -8.90 -0.59
C GLY A 90 -13.86 -9.15 0.74
N LYS A 91 -14.31 -10.38 1.02
CA LYS A 91 -15.08 -10.74 2.22
C LYS A 91 -14.40 -11.82 3.07
N GLY A 92 -13.32 -12.42 2.56
CA GLY A 92 -12.52 -13.41 3.28
C GLY A 92 -12.50 -14.79 2.63
N HIS A 93 -13.04 -14.95 1.41
CA HIS A 93 -12.94 -16.20 0.64
C HIS A 93 -12.09 -15.98 -0.61
N THR A 94 -11.39 -17.02 -1.01
CA THR A 94 -10.52 -17.02 -2.18
C THR A 94 -10.62 -18.34 -2.92
N SER A 95 -10.43 -18.28 -4.25
CA SER A 95 -10.33 -19.47 -5.11
C SER A 95 -9.25 -19.29 -6.16
N ALA A 96 -8.62 -20.38 -6.59
CA ALA A 96 -7.59 -20.33 -7.61
C ALA A 96 -7.59 -21.57 -8.51
N THR A 97 -6.97 -21.41 -9.68
CA THR A 97 -6.52 -22.50 -10.55
C THR A 97 -5.05 -22.31 -10.87
N ALA A 98 -4.29 -23.40 -10.81
CA ALA A 98 -2.86 -23.33 -11.04
C ALA A 98 -2.30 -24.59 -11.73
N THR A 99 -1.08 -24.45 -12.21
CA THR A 99 -0.23 -25.55 -12.61
C THR A 99 0.96 -25.59 -11.66
N THR A 100 1.16 -26.71 -11.01
CA THR A 100 2.25 -26.94 -10.06
C THR A 100 3.25 -27.94 -10.62
N SER A 101 4.51 -27.78 -10.22
CA SER A 101 5.62 -28.71 -10.44
C SER A 101 6.28 -29.04 -9.11
N SER A 102 6.12 -30.27 -8.64
CA SER A 102 6.71 -30.76 -7.40
C SER A 102 7.80 -31.76 -7.75
N ASN A 103 9.06 -31.40 -7.61
CA ASN A 103 10.22 -32.19 -8.01
C ASN A 103 10.10 -32.77 -9.44
N GLY A 104 9.59 -31.95 -10.38
CA GLY A 104 9.36 -32.32 -11.78
C GLY A 104 8.02 -33.03 -12.05
N ASN A 105 7.24 -33.39 -11.03
CA ASN A 105 5.90 -33.92 -11.23
C ASN A 105 4.90 -32.81 -11.44
N ILE A 106 4.26 -32.78 -12.62
CA ILE A 106 3.37 -31.70 -13.04
C ILE A 106 1.92 -32.06 -12.74
N ALA A 107 1.17 -31.15 -12.13
CA ALA A 107 -0.26 -31.28 -11.91
C ALA A 107 -1.00 -29.96 -12.16
N LYS A 108 -2.30 -30.07 -12.49
CA LYS A 108 -3.25 -28.97 -12.45
C LYS A 108 -4.05 -29.07 -11.16
N VAL A 109 -4.16 -27.94 -10.46
CA VAL A 109 -4.82 -27.86 -9.16
C VAL A 109 -5.92 -26.81 -9.17
N THR A 110 -6.93 -27.04 -8.34
CA THR A 110 -7.90 -26.05 -7.92
C THR A 110 -7.73 -25.80 -6.42
N ILE A 111 -7.88 -24.55 -6.03
CA ILE A 111 -7.64 -24.13 -4.66
C ILE A 111 -8.86 -23.34 -4.20
N GLU A 112 -9.39 -23.72 -3.04
CA GLU A 112 -10.45 -23.00 -2.34
C GLU A 112 -9.95 -22.65 -0.95
N GLY A 113 -10.30 -21.46 -0.44
CA GLY A 113 -9.79 -21.09 0.87
C GLY A 113 -10.39 -19.84 1.48
N THR A 114 -9.86 -19.52 2.64
CA THR A 114 -10.22 -18.32 3.38
C THR A 114 -8.99 -17.47 3.69
N TYR A 115 -9.20 -16.18 3.95
CA TYR A 115 -8.13 -15.27 4.33
C TYR A 115 -8.60 -14.23 5.37
N THR A 116 -7.65 -13.72 6.14
CA THR A 116 -7.84 -12.59 7.06
C THR A 116 -6.90 -11.45 6.67
N VAL A 117 -7.27 -10.22 7.01
CA VAL A 117 -6.42 -9.03 6.81
C VAL A 117 -6.48 -8.18 8.07
N ASN A 118 -5.32 -7.82 8.58
CA ASN A 118 -5.14 -6.92 9.70
C ASN A 118 -5.04 -5.46 9.23
N PRO A 119 -5.32 -4.47 10.11
CA PRO A 119 -5.21 -3.04 9.75
C PRO A 119 -3.83 -2.60 9.28
N ASP A 120 -2.76 -3.29 9.70
CA ASP A 120 -1.36 -3.04 9.31
C ASP A 120 -0.97 -3.66 7.96
N CYS A 121 -1.96 -4.14 7.19
CA CYS A 121 -1.78 -4.78 5.88
C CYS A 121 -1.06 -6.14 5.91
N THR A 122 -0.93 -6.77 7.07
CA THR A 122 -0.57 -8.17 7.19
C THR A 122 -1.82 -9.06 7.15
N GLY A 123 -1.64 -10.36 6.92
CA GLY A 123 -2.76 -11.30 6.95
C GLY A 123 -2.30 -12.75 6.85
N SER A 124 -3.27 -13.65 6.90
CA SER A 124 -3.05 -15.09 6.75
C SER A 124 -4.11 -15.69 5.83
N MET A 125 -3.78 -16.83 5.21
CA MET A 125 -4.71 -17.60 4.40
C MET A 125 -4.59 -19.09 4.69
N THR A 126 -5.72 -19.79 4.55
CA THR A 126 -5.83 -21.23 4.63
C THR A 126 -6.39 -21.72 3.29
N LEU A 127 -5.66 -22.57 2.60
CA LEU A 127 -5.92 -22.99 1.23
C LEU A 127 -6.06 -24.51 1.15
N ASN A 128 -7.17 -25.01 0.63
CA ASN A 128 -7.41 -26.43 0.36
C ASN A 128 -7.11 -26.71 -1.10
N VAL A 129 -6.21 -27.62 -1.37
CA VAL A 129 -5.66 -27.91 -2.71
C VAL A 129 -6.17 -29.27 -3.21
N SER A 130 -6.96 -29.24 -4.27
CA SER A 130 -7.45 -30.43 -4.98
C SER A 130 -6.62 -30.69 -6.25
N PRO A 131 -6.37 -31.95 -6.63
CA PRO A 131 -6.92 -33.18 -6.08
C PRO A 131 -6.12 -33.82 -4.92
N PHE A 132 -5.16 -33.07 -4.33
CA PHE A 132 -4.26 -33.69 -3.32
C PHE A 132 -4.87 -33.76 -1.92
N ASP A 133 -6.04 -33.18 -1.71
CA ASP A 133 -6.74 -33.10 -0.43
C ASP A 133 -5.83 -32.57 0.69
N SER A 134 -4.97 -31.62 0.35
CA SER A 134 -4.02 -30.99 1.25
C SER A 134 -4.45 -29.59 1.65
N THR A 135 -4.14 -29.20 2.88
CA THR A 135 -4.35 -27.85 3.39
C THR A 135 -3.00 -27.15 3.54
N VAL A 136 -2.91 -25.94 3.02
CA VAL A 136 -1.72 -25.09 3.05
C VAL A 136 -2.06 -23.82 3.82
N HIS A 137 -1.19 -23.42 4.74
CA HIS A 137 -1.27 -22.14 5.44
C HIS A 137 -0.17 -21.22 4.95
N ALA A 138 -0.50 -19.93 4.84
CA ALA A 138 0.47 -18.91 4.47
C ALA A 138 0.17 -17.60 5.20
N ASP A 139 1.23 -16.90 5.58
CA ASP A 139 1.19 -15.51 6.02
C ASP A 139 1.55 -14.58 4.87
N PHE A 140 0.99 -13.37 4.86
CA PHE A 140 1.22 -12.43 3.78
C PHE A 140 1.26 -10.97 4.23
N VAL A 141 1.84 -10.14 3.37
CA VAL A 141 1.76 -8.68 3.44
C VAL A 141 1.17 -8.13 2.14
N ILE A 142 0.39 -7.07 2.25
CA ILE A 142 -0.23 -6.37 1.13
C ILE A 142 0.59 -5.12 0.84
N GLY A 143 1.02 -4.94 -0.40
CA GLY A 143 1.68 -3.75 -0.92
C GLY A 143 0.85 -3.05 -1.99
N ASP A 144 1.31 -1.86 -2.40
CA ASP A 144 0.77 -1.09 -3.52
C ASP A 144 -0.76 -0.94 -3.50
N ASP A 145 -1.33 -0.59 -2.34
CA ASP A 145 -2.78 -0.41 -2.16
C ASP A 145 -3.61 -1.65 -2.57
N GLY A 146 -3.06 -2.85 -2.41
CA GLY A 146 -3.70 -4.10 -2.78
C GLY A 146 -3.41 -4.56 -4.20
N ALA A 147 -2.48 -3.93 -4.92
CA ALA A 147 -2.06 -4.38 -6.24
C ALA A 147 -1.02 -5.52 -6.18
N GLU A 148 -0.25 -5.61 -5.10
CA GLU A 148 0.73 -6.67 -4.85
C GLU A 148 0.46 -7.37 -3.51
N ILE A 149 0.69 -8.70 -3.46
CA ILE A 149 0.71 -9.49 -2.23
C ILE A 149 1.98 -10.32 -2.25
N ARG A 150 2.71 -10.35 -1.13
CA ARG A 150 3.84 -11.23 -0.91
C ARG A 150 3.51 -12.17 0.24
N ALA A 151 3.63 -13.46 0.01
CA ALA A 151 3.28 -14.49 0.97
C ALA A 151 4.40 -15.50 1.18
N ILE A 152 4.37 -16.14 2.34
CA ILE A 152 5.25 -17.25 2.71
C ILE A 152 4.41 -18.39 3.27
N GLY A 153 4.71 -19.62 2.88
CA GLY A 153 4.12 -20.81 3.51
C GLY A 153 4.51 -20.90 4.98
N SER A 154 3.55 -21.16 5.85
CA SER A 154 3.74 -21.24 7.30
C SER A 154 3.64 -22.66 7.86
N ASP A 155 3.45 -23.66 7.00
CA ASP A 155 3.46 -25.07 7.39
C ASP A 155 4.87 -25.63 7.53
N SER A 156 5.09 -26.48 8.54
CA SER A 156 6.38 -27.12 8.76
C SER A 156 6.76 -28.03 7.58
N GLY A 157 7.97 -27.87 7.06
CA GLY A 157 8.46 -28.63 5.89
C GLY A 157 8.09 -28.01 4.55
N LEU A 158 7.30 -26.92 4.54
CA LEU A 158 7.01 -26.12 3.36
C LEU A 158 7.90 -24.87 3.33
N VAL A 159 8.87 -24.83 2.45
CA VAL A 159 9.69 -23.62 2.18
C VAL A 159 9.18 -23.02 0.88
N GLU A 160 8.26 -22.06 0.95
CA GLU A 160 7.59 -21.51 -0.22
C GLU A 160 7.40 -20.02 -0.08
N THR A 161 7.65 -19.28 -1.16
CA THR A 161 7.28 -17.87 -1.30
C THR A 161 6.36 -17.69 -2.51
N ARG A 162 5.38 -16.78 -2.38
CA ARG A 162 4.44 -16.42 -3.45
C ARG A 162 4.42 -14.92 -3.66
N VAL A 163 4.36 -14.52 -4.94
CA VAL A 163 4.15 -13.12 -5.31
C VAL A 163 2.93 -13.04 -6.21
N TYR A 164 2.01 -12.17 -5.85
CA TYR A 164 0.76 -11.93 -6.56
C TYR A 164 0.74 -10.52 -7.13
N HIS A 165 0.27 -10.39 -8.36
CA HIS A 165 0.01 -9.11 -8.98
C HIS A 165 -1.43 -9.03 -9.44
N LYS A 166 -2.12 -7.95 -9.09
CA LYS A 166 -3.50 -7.71 -9.48
C LYS A 166 -3.60 -7.61 -11.00
N GLN A 167 -4.55 -8.34 -11.56
CA GLN A 167 -4.82 -8.32 -12.99
C GLN A 167 -5.84 -7.24 -13.31
N CYS A 168 -5.53 -6.38 -14.27
CA CYS A 168 -6.52 -5.50 -14.88
C CYS A 168 -7.59 -6.35 -15.62
N ARG A 169 -8.84 -5.95 -15.51
CA ARG A 169 -9.93 -6.50 -16.33
C ARG A 169 -9.97 -5.78 -17.67
#